data_42bf611c550b3671bcad5ca57620005f
#
_entry.id   42bf611c550b3671bcad5ca57620005f
#
_cell.length_a   1.000
_cell.length_b   1.000
_cell.length_c   1.000
_cell.angle_alpha   90.00
_cell.angle_beta   90.00
_cell.angle_gamma   90.00
#
_symmetry.space_group_name_H-M   'P 1'
#
loop_
_entity.id
_entity.type
_entity.pdbx_description
1 polymer ?
#
loop_
_entity_poly.entity_id
_entity_poly.type
_entity_poly.pdbx_seq_one_letter_code
_entity_poly.pdbx_strand_id
1 'polypeptide(L)'
;MRTELEHARDRAEAMIGTRETRELGPVRPAESVAFAVATAETDSRFLDPEHPAFAVHPMYLPSLLRGPQGGSDREYRADGMFRDEVPGTDGIDVRLMAGGQSVTFLRPAPLDEAVVVGRVLDTATTKGRAPDEFLLLSVTKTYRGAQSGAFAEVVEKFIVR
;
A
#
# COMPACT_ATOMS: atom_id res chain seq x y z
N MET A 1 21.14 25.82 6.73
CA MET A 1 21.22 24.38 6.43
C MET A 1 19.80 23.86 6.41
N ARG A 2 19.37 23.19 5.32
CA ARG A 2 18.01 22.61 5.24
C ARG A 2 17.92 21.44 6.21
N THR A 3 16.75 21.25 6.80
CA THR A 3 16.46 20.09 7.64
C THR A 3 16.13 18.86 6.79
N GLU A 4 16.25 17.66 7.35
CA GLU A 4 15.86 16.42 6.67
C GLU A 4 14.35 16.43 6.31
N LEU A 5 13.51 17.04 7.15
CA LEU A 5 12.09 17.21 6.87
C LEU A 5 11.83 18.12 5.66
N GLU A 6 12.59 19.21 5.52
CA GLU A 6 12.50 20.09 4.33
C GLU A 6 12.95 19.36 3.06
N HIS A 7 14.00 18.53 3.13
CA HIS A 7 14.42 17.71 2.00
C HIS A 7 13.34 16.69 1.61
N ALA A 8 12.73 16.02 2.59
CA ALA A 8 11.64 15.07 2.35
C ALA A 8 10.43 15.77 1.70
N ARG A 9 10.07 16.96 2.20
CA ARG A 9 8.98 17.77 1.64
C ARG A 9 9.24 18.13 0.19
N ASP A 10 10.39 18.74 -0.12
CA ASP A 10 10.70 19.21 -1.48
C ASP A 10 10.69 18.07 -2.50
N ARG A 11 11.19 16.86 -2.08
CA ARG A 11 11.13 15.65 -2.91
C ARG A 11 9.71 15.12 -3.08
N ALA A 12 8.93 15.08 -2.01
CA ALA A 12 7.53 14.64 -2.07
C ALA A 12 6.70 15.59 -2.96
N GLU A 13 6.84 16.91 -2.80
CA GLU A 13 6.14 17.89 -3.63
C GLU A 13 6.44 17.71 -5.14
N ALA A 14 7.68 17.38 -5.48
CA ALA A 14 8.06 17.10 -6.88
C ALA A 14 7.43 15.79 -7.43
N MET A 15 6.96 14.90 -6.57
CA MET A 15 6.34 13.62 -6.95
C MET A 15 4.80 13.69 -7.01
N ILE A 16 4.18 14.79 -6.57
CA ILE A 16 2.71 14.92 -6.58
C ILE A 16 2.16 14.70 -7.99
N GLY A 17 1.15 13.84 -8.09
CA GLY A 17 0.49 13.48 -9.35
C GLY A 17 1.26 12.47 -10.20
N THR A 18 2.50 12.13 -9.87
CA THR A 18 3.25 11.09 -10.59
C THR A 18 2.66 9.73 -10.26
N ARG A 19 2.33 8.95 -11.30
CA ARG A 19 1.83 7.58 -11.15
C ARG A 19 2.98 6.59 -11.20
N GLU A 20 3.07 5.77 -10.19
CA GLU A 20 3.89 4.58 -10.16
C GLU A 20 3.02 3.35 -10.35
N THR A 21 3.50 2.35 -11.07
CA THR A 21 2.74 1.12 -11.34
C THR A 21 3.62 -0.09 -11.02
N ARG A 22 3.02 -1.10 -10.37
CA ARG A 22 3.66 -2.36 -10.04
C ARG A 22 2.76 -3.52 -10.40
N GLU A 23 3.30 -4.51 -11.08
CA GLU A 23 2.65 -5.79 -11.31
C GLU A 23 2.85 -6.70 -10.08
N LEU A 24 1.76 -7.28 -9.59
CA LEU A 24 1.74 -8.15 -8.41
C LEU A 24 1.56 -9.62 -8.78
N GLY A 25 1.26 -9.90 -10.06
CA GLY A 25 0.89 -11.23 -10.51
C GLY A 25 -0.55 -11.62 -10.17
N PRO A 26 -0.94 -12.86 -10.48
CA PRO A 26 -2.30 -13.35 -10.18
C PRO A 26 -2.47 -13.65 -8.69
N VAL A 27 -3.69 -13.40 -8.19
CA VAL A 27 -4.08 -13.84 -6.85
C VAL A 27 -4.35 -15.34 -6.89
N ARG A 28 -3.63 -16.11 -6.10
CA ARG A 28 -3.79 -17.56 -5.98
C ARG A 28 -4.73 -17.88 -4.81
N PRO A 29 -5.71 -18.77 -4.99
CA PRO A 29 -6.64 -19.14 -3.92
C PRO A 29 -5.93 -19.60 -2.64
N ALA A 30 -4.90 -20.45 -2.75
CA ALA A 30 -4.16 -20.96 -1.61
C ALA A 30 -3.49 -19.85 -0.75
N GLU A 31 -3.00 -18.79 -1.38
CA GLU A 31 -2.35 -17.67 -0.69
C GLU A 31 -3.40 -16.80 0.04
N SER A 32 -4.56 -16.58 -0.58
CA SER A 32 -5.68 -15.88 0.05
C SER A 32 -6.23 -16.66 1.24
N VAL A 33 -6.35 -17.99 1.13
CA VAL A 33 -6.75 -18.87 2.23
C VAL A 33 -5.73 -18.84 3.37
N ALA A 34 -4.44 -18.91 3.06
CA ALA A 34 -3.38 -18.81 4.08
C ALA A 34 -3.46 -17.49 4.85
N PHE A 35 -3.73 -16.38 4.19
CA PHE A 35 -3.97 -15.09 4.82
C PHE A 35 -5.22 -15.12 5.72
N ALA A 36 -6.34 -15.63 5.21
CA ALA A 36 -7.59 -15.75 5.97
C ALA A 36 -7.42 -16.60 7.24
N VAL A 37 -6.73 -17.74 7.15
CA VAL A 37 -6.39 -18.57 8.31
C VAL A 37 -5.52 -17.80 9.30
N ALA A 38 -4.50 -17.09 8.84
CA ALA A 38 -3.58 -16.34 9.70
C ALA A 38 -4.29 -15.19 10.44
N THR A 39 -5.36 -14.63 9.86
CA THR A 39 -6.17 -13.57 10.47
C THR A 39 -7.34 -14.08 11.28
N ALA A 40 -7.42 -15.40 11.54
CA ALA A 40 -8.50 -16.05 12.26
C ALA A 40 -9.90 -15.82 11.65
N GLU A 41 -9.98 -15.73 10.30
CA GLU A 41 -11.26 -15.66 9.58
C GLU A 41 -12.08 -16.94 9.83
N THR A 42 -13.38 -16.79 9.90
CA THR A 42 -14.32 -17.90 10.17
C THR A 42 -15.32 -18.16 9.04
N ASP A 43 -15.43 -17.24 8.09
CA ASP A 43 -16.33 -17.37 6.95
C ASP A 43 -15.74 -18.35 5.91
N SER A 44 -16.45 -19.45 5.65
CA SER A 44 -16.03 -20.48 4.70
C SER A 44 -15.81 -19.96 3.28
N ARG A 45 -16.45 -18.85 2.90
CA ARG A 45 -16.22 -18.22 1.60
C ARG A 45 -14.78 -17.74 1.37
N PHE A 46 -14.04 -17.51 2.45
CA PHE A 46 -12.64 -17.09 2.38
C PHE A 46 -11.65 -18.21 2.73
N LEU A 47 -12.15 -19.33 3.26
CA LEU A 47 -11.33 -20.42 3.77
C LEU A 47 -11.34 -21.67 2.89
N ASP A 48 -12.38 -21.87 2.08
CA ASP A 48 -12.55 -23.06 1.25
C ASP A 48 -12.59 -22.70 -0.23
N PRO A 49 -11.54 -23.00 -1.01
CA PRO A 49 -11.51 -22.74 -2.45
C PRO A 49 -12.60 -23.46 -3.24
N GLU A 50 -13.17 -24.56 -2.70
CA GLU A 50 -14.26 -25.31 -3.35
C GLU A 50 -15.65 -24.73 -3.01
N HIS A 51 -15.72 -23.75 -2.12
CA HIS A 51 -16.99 -23.11 -1.77
C HIS A 51 -17.58 -22.40 -3.00
N PRO A 52 -18.89 -22.59 -3.31
CA PRO A 52 -19.52 -22.01 -4.50
C PRO A 52 -19.43 -20.48 -4.61
N ALA A 53 -19.31 -19.81 -3.47
CA ALA A 53 -19.16 -18.36 -3.38
C ALA A 53 -17.75 -17.97 -2.90
N PHE A 54 -16.73 -18.78 -3.21
CA PHE A 54 -15.35 -18.49 -2.83
C PHE A 54 -14.94 -17.11 -3.33
N ALA A 55 -14.28 -16.34 -2.47
CA ALA A 55 -13.78 -15.01 -2.78
C ALA A 55 -12.44 -14.78 -2.09
N VAL A 56 -11.62 -13.96 -2.69
CA VAL A 56 -10.38 -13.47 -2.07
C VAL A 56 -10.74 -12.65 -0.83
N HIS A 57 -10.08 -12.93 0.30
CA HIS A 57 -10.29 -12.14 1.52
C HIS A 57 -9.97 -10.66 1.24
N PRO A 58 -10.89 -9.71 1.48
CA PRO A 58 -10.73 -8.33 1.05
C PRO A 58 -9.48 -7.66 1.61
N MET A 59 -9.10 -7.95 2.84
CA MET A 59 -7.90 -7.39 3.47
C MET A 59 -6.59 -8.05 3.03
N TYR A 60 -6.64 -9.09 2.18
CA TYR A 60 -5.44 -9.66 1.58
C TYR A 60 -4.74 -8.69 0.61
N LEU A 61 -5.49 -7.78 -0.03
CA LEU A 61 -4.97 -6.80 -0.99
C LEU A 61 -3.81 -5.95 -0.47
N PRO A 62 -3.85 -5.39 0.75
CA PRO A 62 -2.74 -4.64 1.29
C PRO A 62 -1.43 -5.44 1.36
N SER A 63 -1.53 -6.75 1.57
CA SER A 63 -0.35 -7.64 1.60
C SER A 63 0.28 -7.87 0.22
N LEU A 64 -0.44 -7.55 -0.86
CA LEU A 64 0.05 -7.70 -2.23
C LEU A 64 0.98 -6.56 -2.69
N LEU A 65 1.34 -5.61 -1.86
CA LEU A 65 2.19 -4.47 -2.28
C LEU A 65 3.54 -4.91 -2.88
N ARG A 66 4.03 -6.08 -2.47
CA ARG A 66 5.26 -6.72 -3.00
C ARG A 66 4.98 -8.11 -3.57
N GLY A 67 3.71 -8.47 -3.74
CA GLY A 67 3.28 -9.82 -4.03
C GLY A 67 3.40 -10.73 -2.79
N PRO A 68 3.01 -12.01 -2.94
CA PRO A 68 2.86 -12.92 -1.79
C PRO A 68 4.18 -13.28 -1.09
N GLN A 69 5.33 -13.09 -1.73
CA GLN A 69 6.64 -13.40 -1.17
C GLN A 69 7.31 -12.20 -0.49
N GLY A 70 6.66 -11.04 -0.48
CA GLY A 70 7.21 -9.82 0.07
C GLY A 70 8.35 -9.23 -0.77
N GLY A 71 9.20 -8.42 -0.13
CA GLY A 71 10.40 -7.84 -0.73
C GLY A 71 11.69 -8.49 -0.25
N SER A 72 12.78 -8.21 -0.92
CA SER A 72 14.12 -8.57 -0.45
C SER A 72 14.54 -7.69 0.73
N ASP A 73 15.48 -8.15 1.56
CA ASP A 73 16.00 -7.40 2.73
C ASP A 73 16.48 -5.99 2.35
N ARG A 74 16.99 -5.80 1.13
CA ARG A 74 17.47 -4.50 0.64
C ARG A 74 16.37 -3.47 0.41
N GLU A 75 15.13 -3.92 0.25
CA GLU A 75 13.97 -3.06 0.04
C GLU A 75 13.39 -2.52 1.35
N TYR A 76 13.83 -3.08 2.49
CA TYR A 76 13.37 -2.63 3.80
C TYR A 76 14.29 -1.56 4.41
N ARG A 77 13.69 -0.67 5.18
CA ARG A 77 14.36 0.22 6.12
C ARG A 77 14.59 -0.51 7.44
N ALA A 78 15.39 0.06 8.31
CA ALA A 78 15.63 -0.49 9.65
C ALA A 78 14.36 -0.56 10.52
N ASP A 79 13.37 0.27 10.25
CA ASP A 79 12.05 0.29 10.91
C ASP A 79 11.05 -0.75 10.34
N GLY A 80 11.46 -1.53 9.35
CA GLY A 80 10.64 -2.56 8.71
C GLY A 80 9.72 -2.07 7.59
N MET A 81 9.68 -0.78 7.31
CA MET A 81 8.94 -0.24 6.15
C MET A 81 9.75 -0.43 4.87
N PHE A 82 9.05 -0.54 3.73
CA PHE A 82 9.72 -0.49 2.44
C PHE A 82 10.32 0.91 2.19
N ARG A 83 11.50 0.96 1.56
CA ARG A 83 12.20 2.22 1.28
C ARG A 83 11.40 3.19 0.42
N ASP A 84 10.61 2.67 -0.50
CA ASP A 84 9.77 3.42 -1.42
C ASP A 84 8.30 3.52 -0.95
N GLU A 85 7.96 3.03 0.26
CA GLU A 85 6.59 3.08 0.77
C GLU A 85 6.08 4.51 0.93
N VAL A 86 6.91 5.37 1.49
CA VAL A 86 6.57 6.78 1.72
C VAL A 86 7.29 7.64 0.68
N PRO A 87 6.57 8.24 -0.28
CA PRO A 87 7.17 9.03 -1.34
C PRO A 87 8.08 10.13 -0.81
N GLY A 88 9.23 10.31 -1.47
CA GLY A 88 10.19 11.38 -1.16
C GLY A 88 11.14 11.10 0.01
N THR A 89 10.99 9.99 0.74
CA THR A 89 11.75 9.76 1.99
C THR A 89 12.93 8.78 1.87
N ASP A 90 13.09 8.10 0.75
CA ASP A 90 14.20 7.15 0.59
C ASP A 90 15.56 7.84 0.73
N GLY A 91 16.43 7.28 1.59
CA GLY A 91 17.75 7.81 1.88
C GLY A 91 17.78 9.09 2.73
N ILE A 92 16.64 9.51 3.30
CA ILE A 92 16.54 10.65 4.22
C ILE A 92 16.35 10.11 5.65
N ASP A 93 17.05 10.70 6.61
CA ASP A 93 16.96 10.32 8.03
C ASP A 93 15.75 11.00 8.69
N VAL A 94 14.58 10.41 8.48
CA VAL A 94 13.31 10.84 9.04
C VAL A 94 12.57 9.68 9.66
N ARG A 95 11.76 9.98 10.68
CA ARG A 95 10.84 9.02 11.29
C ARG A 95 9.56 8.95 10.46
N LEU A 96 9.15 7.72 10.12
CA LEU A 96 7.91 7.45 9.38
C LEU A 96 6.87 6.82 10.29
N MET A 97 5.62 7.24 10.15
CA MET A 97 4.49 6.69 10.88
C MET A 97 3.27 6.58 9.96
N ALA A 98 2.48 5.51 10.15
CA ALA A 98 1.17 5.42 9.52
C ALA A 98 0.22 6.46 10.13
N GLY A 99 -0.40 7.28 9.28
CA GLY A 99 -1.34 8.32 9.67
C GLY A 99 -2.81 7.93 9.49
N GLY A 100 -3.05 6.72 8.97
CA GLY A 100 -4.38 6.16 8.73
C GLY A 100 -4.55 5.59 7.33
N GLN A 101 -5.60 4.79 7.16
CA GLN A 101 -5.94 4.15 5.90
C GLN A 101 -7.45 4.13 5.72
N SER A 102 -7.91 4.32 4.49
CA SER A 102 -9.28 4.12 4.05
C SER A 102 -9.28 3.19 2.85
N VAL A 103 -10.14 2.16 2.86
CA VAL A 103 -10.24 1.19 1.77
C VAL A 103 -11.65 1.20 1.22
N THR A 104 -11.79 1.32 -0.10
CA THR A 104 -13.05 1.20 -0.82
C THR A 104 -12.98 -0.04 -1.71
N PHE A 105 -13.84 -1.03 -1.44
CA PHE A 105 -13.97 -2.21 -2.27
C PHE A 105 -15.07 -1.95 -3.32
N LEU A 106 -14.71 -1.99 -4.60
CA LEU A 106 -15.63 -1.79 -5.72
C LEU A 106 -16.29 -3.11 -6.12
N ARG A 107 -15.56 -4.21 -5.96
CA ARG A 107 -15.97 -5.59 -6.25
C ARG A 107 -14.96 -6.57 -5.65
N PRO A 108 -15.23 -7.88 -5.61
CA PRO A 108 -14.24 -8.88 -5.23
C PRO A 108 -13.00 -8.81 -6.11
N ALA A 109 -11.82 -9.10 -5.54
CA ALA A 109 -10.60 -9.23 -6.31
C ALA A 109 -10.72 -10.39 -7.31
N PRO A 110 -10.25 -10.21 -8.56
CA PRO A 110 -10.30 -11.27 -9.56
C PRO A 110 -9.34 -12.41 -9.19
N LEU A 111 -9.77 -13.63 -9.48
CA LEU A 111 -8.92 -14.82 -9.46
C LEU A 111 -8.35 -15.06 -10.86
N ASP A 112 -7.20 -15.73 -10.93
CA ASP A 112 -6.54 -16.16 -12.17
C ASP A 112 -6.23 -15.03 -13.17
N GLU A 113 -6.24 -13.80 -12.70
CA GLU A 113 -5.94 -12.62 -13.47
C GLU A 113 -4.78 -11.86 -12.81
N ALA A 114 -3.85 -11.36 -13.60
CA ALA A 114 -2.76 -10.55 -13.09
C ALA A 114 -3.29 -9.25 -12.45
N VAL A 115 -2.83 -8.98 -11.23
CA VAL A 115 -3.17 -7.76 -10.50
C VAL A 115 -2.06 -6.74 -10.68
N VAL A 116 -2.47 -5.51 -10.92
CA VAL A 116 -1.59 -4.34 -11.01
C VAL A 116 -2.04 -3.32 -9.97
N VAL A 117 -1.11 -2.77 -9.22
CA VAL A 117 -1.34 -1.62 -8.35
C VAL A 117 -0.73 -0.36 -8.95
N GLY A 118 -1.57 0.67 -9.09
CA GLY A 118 -1.14 2.03 -9.41
C GLY A 118 -1.13 2.87 -8.15
N ARG A 119 -0.10 3.67 -7.95
CA ARG A 119 0.08 4.52 -6.77
C ARG A 119 0.32 5.96 -7.21
N VAL A 120 -0.35 6.91 -6.55
CA VAL A 120 -0.18 8.36 -6.79
C VAL A 120 -0.05 9.07 -5.46
N LEU A 121 0.95 9.92 -5.30
CA LEU A 121 1.01 10.88 -4.20
C LEU A 121 0.07 12.04 -4.54
N ASP A 122 -0.99 12.19 -3.75
CA ASP A 122 -2.01 13.22 -3.99
C ASP A 122 -1.62 14.55 -3.36
N THR A 123 -1.12 14.50 -2.12
CA THR A 123 -0.77 15.71 -1.38
C THR A 123 0.44 15.52 -0.48
N ALA A 124 1.19 16.60 -0.29
CA ALA A 124 2.25 16.75 0.70
C ALA A 124 2.01 18.06 1.45
N THR A 125 1.71 18.00 2.75
CA THR A 125 1.32 19.18 3.52
C THR A 125 2.06 19.23 4.86
N THR A 126 2.79 20.31 5.12
CA THR A 126 3.39 20.55 6.44
C THR A 126 2.30 20.92 7.45
N LYS A 127 2.31 20.30 8.61
CA LYS A 127 1.41 20.50 9.73
C LYS A 127 2.20 20.83 11.00
N GLY A 128 1.56 21.53 11.92
CA GLY A 128 2.20 21.96 13.17
C GLY A 128 3.07 23.21 12.98
N ARG A 129 3.92 23.46 13.97
CA ARG A 129 4.91 24.56 13.98
C ARG A 129 6.19 24.03 14.60
N ALA A 130 7.32 24.55 14.16
CA ALA A 130 8.62 24.19 14.73
C ALA A 130 8.61 24.37 16.27
N PRO A 131 9.20 23.43 17.04
CA PRO A 131 9.94 22.25 16.57
C PRO A 131 9.07 21.01 16.31
N ASP A 132 7.74 21.08 16.49
CA ASP A 132 6.81 19.93 16.41
C ASP A 132 6.11 19.81 15.04
N GLU A 133 6.68 20.42 14.01
CA GLU A 133 6.16 20.27 12.65
C GLU A 133 6.39 18.87 12.10
N PHE A 134 5.50 18.45 11.21
CA PHE A 134 5.59 17.19 10.46
C PHE A 134 5.01 17.34 9.06
N LEU A 135 5.43 16.48 8.16
CA LEU A 135 4.87 16.38 6.83
C LEU A 135 3.79 15.30 6.81
N LEU A 136 2.59 15.66 6.36
CA LEU A 136 1.48 14.73 6.12
C LEU A 136 1.37 14.48 4.62
N LEU A 137 1.54 13.22 4.24
CA LEU A 137 1.39 12.76 2.86
C LEU A 137 0.09 11.98 2.70
N SER A 138 -0.59 12.13 1.56
CA SER A 138 -1.73 11.30 1.17
C SER A 138 -1.40 10.58 -0.13
N VAL A 139 -1.54 9.26 -0.14
CA VAL A 139 -1.24 8.40 -1.28
C VAL A 139 -2.48 7.59 -1.63
N THR A 140 -2.92 7.66 -2.88
CA THR A 140 -3.98 6.80 -3.41
C THR A 140 -3.36 5.61 -4.14
N LYS A 141 -3.77 4.39 -3.77
CA LYS A 141 -3.45 3.14 -4.46
C LYS A 141 -4.70 2.59 -5.12
N THR A 142 -4.62 2.27 -6.41
CA THR A 142 -5.72 1.64 -7.15
C THR A 142 -5.28 0.25 -7.59
N TYR A 143 -6.00 -0.77 -7.15
CA TYR A 143 -5.79 -2.17 -7.51
C TYR A 143 -6.67 -2.52 -8.69
N ARG A 144 -6.09 -3.13 -9.71
CA ARG A 144 -6.76 -3.46 -10.96
C ARG A 144 -6.41 -4.87 -11.40
N GLY A 145 -7.39 -5.62 -11.86
CA GLY A 145 -7.15 -6.79 -12.69
C GLY A 145 -6.78 -6.36 -14.10
N ALA A 146 -5.88 -7.07 -14.75
CA ALA A 146 -5.41 -6.74 -16.10
C ALA A 146 -6.52 -6.69 -17.14
N GLN A 147 -7.56 -7.52 -16.99
CA GLN A 147 -8.73 -7.57 -17.88
C GLN A 147 -9.97 -6.93 -17.25
N SER A 148 -10.19 -7.20 -15.97
CA SER A 148 -11.43 -6.84 -15.28
C SER A 148 -11.47 -5.39 -14.78
N GLY A 149 -10.36 -4.66 -14.76
CA GLY A 149 -10.28 -3.25 -14.33
C GLY A 149 -10.23 -3.08 -12.81
N ALA A 150 -10.52 -1.86 -12.30
CA ALA A 150 -10.37 -1.53 -10.89
C ALA A 150 -11.34 -2.33 -9.99
N PHE A 151 -10.85 -2.82 -8.85
CA PHE A 151 -11.63 -3.56 -7.87
C PHE A 151 -11.46 -3.06 -6.42
N ALA A 152 -10.39 -2.33 -6.13
CA ALA A 152 -10.22 -1.66 -4.84
C ALA A 152 -9.43 -0.37 -4.98
N GLU A 153 -9.72 0.57 -4.09
CA GLU A 153 -8.99 1.80 -3.92
C GLU A 153 -8.63 1.99 -2.46
N VAL A 154 -7.39 2.36 -2.18
CA VAL A 154 -6.86 2.57 -0.84
C VAL A 154 -6.27 3.96 -0.77
N VAL A 155 -6.72 4.77 0.18
CA VAL A 155 -6.10 6.05 0.50
C VAL A 155 -5.33 5.89 1.80
N GLU A 156 -4.02 6.07 1.75
CA GLU A 156 -3.13 5.99 2.90
C GLU A 156 -2.59 7.37 3.26
N LYS A 157 -2.43 7.59 4.56
CA LYS A 157 -1.77 8.78 5.08
C LYS A 157 -0.50 8.38 5.82
N PHE A 158 0.57 9.12 5.55
CA PHE A 158 1.85 8.96 6.23
C PHE A 158 2.23 10.25 6.93
N ILE A 159 2.81 10.10 8.12
CA ILE A 159 3.39 11.20 8.90
C ILE A 159 4.91 11.05 8.85
N VAL A 160 5.59 12.10 8.44
CA VAL A 160 7.06 12.18 8.34
C VAL A 160 7.56 13.23 9.31
N ARG A 161 8.52 12.85 10.18
CA ARG A 161 9.13 13.74 11.20
C ARG A 161 10.64 13.67 11.17
#